data_e6ddd75da47277e48024ccc64ee05d85
#
_entry.id   e6ddd75da47277e48024ccc64ee05d85
#
_cell.length_a   1.000
_cell.length_b   1.000
_cell.length_c   1.000
_cell.angle_alpha   90.00
_cell.angle_beta   90.00
_cell.angle_gamma   90.00
#
_symmetry.space_group_name_H-M   'P 1'
#
loop_
_entity.id
_entity.type
_entity.pdbx_description
1 polymer ?
#
loop_
_entity_poly.entity_id
_entity_poly.type
_entity_poly.pdbx_seq_one_letter_code
_entity_poly.pdbx_strand_id
1 'polypeptide(L)'
;MNVTPETSPRVTTTTYAPTRKTIRVSMPDGWARAMLSGVQAAFVGWATCVLVVMGSFLTVASNPWVSKIGWDTVFASGSDVFGVLFGASVHTETVTYYAIPTLVSIGLVALLRLFLRGGEDFSPSSNWFAVPAFTLMTAFLIGSGASYVRWWEAMPGALFVSLLASAWAFFSCGDHPLRRWGVPRLIRLGIREAAIAIAVIVGSAAVLTLIALLTHTSQIAGIHQLLLTTSPIEDALVGLGQLFFAPTILAWTLAWFAGPGFWVGVDALHSPTSAPTLPIPGIPVLGAMPNITPSYWTILVPITIGLGIGIWRGRKRQQASLREQFVLSAVAFVVIGVGFWIWMAMSTLQLGAARMAFLGPHVGPTTAALLSEVGLAFVFGWVIVHPRSLKWMRDQWELSLLDAGQTAPPSTALVEESSSDVSASDVPPSTALVEAEETPEPDEIDTESTEEEPEVLVNKRADDTPEESQSEPELVPWTPTPQVVEPTVKSPAQQEAEQARSEDALAPERLDLSSLSTGEQARLEEDVETGGNRTSGLE
;
A
#
# COMPACT_ATOMS: atom_id res chain seq x y z
N MET A 1 -72.91 -73.00 -23.78
CA MET A 1 -72.12 -71.96 -24.44
C MET A 1 -72.00 -70.83 -23.44
N ASN A 2 -70.89 -70.76 -22.68
CA ASN A 2 -70.64 -69.68 -21.76
C ASN A 2 -69.76 -68.66 -22.48
N VAL A 3 -70.28 -67.46 -22.69
CA VAL A 3 -69.56 -66.33 -23.25
C VAL A 3 -69.00 -65.54 -22.08
N THR A 4 -67.68 -65.55 -21.93
CA THR A 4 -66.91 -64.73 -20.98
C THR A 4 -66.85 -63.31 -21.48
N PRO A 5 -67.15 -62.28 -20.68
CA PRO A 5 -67.03 -60.90 -21.11
C PRO A 5 -65.54 -60.49 -21.16
N GLU A 6 -65.15 -59.94 -22.31
CA GLU A 6 -63.85 -59.35 -22.60
C GLU A 6 -63.66 -58.06 -21.77
N THR A 7 -62.69 -58.08 -20.84
CA THR A 7 -62.31 -56.92 -20.03
C THR A 7 -61.41 -55.98 -20.86
N SER A 8 -61.96 -54.87 -21.30
CA SER A 8 -61.23 -53.80 -21.95
C SER A 8 -60.11 -53.23 -21.05
N PRO A 9 -58.88 -53.01 -21.53
CA PRO A 9 -57.81 -52.44 -20.72
C PRO A 9 -58.13 -50.98 -20.38
N ARG A 10 -58.20 -50.70 -19.07
CA ARG A 10 -58.34 -49.35 -18.52
C ARG A 10 -57.05 -48.56 -18.78
N VAL A 11 -57.06 -47.67 -19.73
CA VAL A 11 -55.98 -46.70 -19.97
C VAL A 11 -55.99 -45.69 -18.84
N THR A 12 -55.10 -45.84 -17.88
CA THR A 12 -54.82 -44.83 -16.84
C THR A 12 -54.00 -43.70 -17.45
N THR A 13 -54.61 -42.61 -17.87
CA THR A 13 -53.95 -41.37 -18.25
C THR A 13 -53.35 -40.72 -17.02
N THR A 14 -52.07 -40.86 -16.81
CA THR A 14 -51.33 -40.16 -15.76
C THR A 14 -51.18 -38.70 -16.21
N THR A 15 -52.03 -37.81 -15.73
CA THR A 15 -51.91 -36.37 -15.94
C THR A 15 -50.75 -35.88 -15.12
N TYR A 16 -49.59 -35.62 -15.77
CA TYR A 16 -48.48 -34.93 -15.16
C TYR A 16 -48.88 -33.46 -14.93
N ALA A 17 -49.29 -33.12 -13.72
CA ALA A 17 -49.39 -31.73 -13.32
C ALA A 17 -47.98 -31.13 -13.34
N PRO A 18 -47.71 -30.03 -14.08
CA PRO A 18 -46.42 -29.37 -14.06
C PRO A 18 -46.17 -28.87 -12.64
N THR A 19 -45.21 -29.50 -11.96
CA THR A 19 -44.76 -29.06 -10.63
C THR A 19 -44.13 -27.69 -10.82
N ARG A 20 -44.86 -26.62 -10.61
CA ARG A 20 -44.36 -25.26 -10.57
C ARG A 20 -43.34 -25.17 -9.43
N LYS A 21 -42.07 -25.22 -9.77
CA LYS A 21 -41.00 -25.05 -8.83
C LYS A 21 -41.01 -23.59 -8.34
N THR A 22 -41.78 -23.33 -7.30
CA THR A 22 -41.76 -22.03 -6.62
C THR A 22 -40.43 -21.91 -5.86
N ILE A 23 -39.53 -21.10 -6.40
CA ILE A 23 -38.31 -20.71 -5.70
C ILE A 23 -38.76 -19.75 -4.60
N ARG A 24 -38.89 -20.24 -3.37
CA ARG A 24 -39.04 -19.38 -2.21
C ARG A 24 -37.68 -18.77 -1.88
N VAL A 25 -37.49 -17.53 -2.27
CA VAL A 25 -36.35 -16.74 -1.82
C VAL A 25 -36.63 -16.29 -0.39
N SER A 26 -36.10 -17.02 0.60
CA SER A 26 -36.13 -16.55 1.99
C SER A 26 -34.97 -15.57 2.21
N MET A 27 -35.28 -14.36 2.60
CA MET A 27 -34.26 -13.39 3.02
C MET A 27 -33.60 -13.89 4.30
N PRO A 28 -32.24 -13.81 4.41
CA PRO A 28 -31.54 -14.20 5.63
C PRO A 28 -31.92 -13.28 6.79
N ASP A 29 -32.00 -13.83 8.00
CA ASP A 29 -32.35 -13.07 9.19
C ASP A 29 -31.38 -11.92 9.41
N GLY A 30 -31.91 -10.71 9.69
CA GLY A 30 -31.12 -9.49 9.89
C GLY A 30 -30.78 -8.69 8.62
N TRP A 31 -31.30 -9.05 7.43
CA TRP A 31 -31.01 -8.32 6.18
C TRP A 31 -31.37 -6.82 6.26
N ALA A 32 -32.54 -6.48 6.83
CA ALA A 32 -32.99 -5.09 6.96
C ALA A 32 -32.07 -4.27 7.89
N ARG A 33 -31.59 -4.87 8.97
CA ARG A 33 -30.61 -4.25 9.87
C ARG A 33 -29.27 -4.02 9.14
N ALA A 34 -28.80 -4.96 8.34
CA ALA A 34 -27.58 -4.79 7.56
C ALA A 34 -27.71 -3.65 6.53
N MET A 35 -28.86 -3.55 5.85
CA MET A 35 -29.15 -2.42 4.96
C MET A 35 -29.13 -1.09 5.73
N LEU A 36 -29.79 -1.02 6.88
CA LEU A 36 -29.81 0.17 7.73
C LEU A 36 -28.40 0.54 8.19
N SER A 37 -27.58 -0.45 8.57
CA SER A 37 -26.17 -0.24 8.92
C SER A 37 -25.37 0.36 7.76
N GLY A 38 -25.63 -0.09 6.53
CA GLY A 38 -25.03 0.47 5.32
C GLY A 38 -25.40 1.94 5.11
N VAL A 39 -26.69 2.25 5.21
CA VAL A 39 -27.21 3.63 5.11
C VAL A 39 -26.62 4.53 6.20
N GLN A 40 -26.63 4.07 7.46
CA GLN A 40 -26.11 4.83 8.60
C GLN A 40 -24.61 5.10 8.45
N ALA A 41 -23.81 4.12 8.04
CA ALA A 41 -22.37 4.29 7.84
C ALA A 41 -22.06 5.30 6.73
N ALA A 42 -22.78 5.26 5.62
CA ALA A 42 -22.64 6.23 4.54
C ALA A 42 -23.01 7.65 5.01
N PHE A 43 -24.13 7.79 5.72
CA PHE A 43 -24.59 9.07 6.25
C PHE A 43 -23.63 9.66 7.28
N VAL A 44 -23.15 8.83 8.23
CA VAL A 44 -22.19 9.29 9.26
C VAL A 44 -20.86 9.69 8.61
N GLY A 45 -20.36 8.90 7.63
CA GLY A 45 -19.16 9.24 6.88
C GLY A 45 -19.30 10.58 6.15
N TRP A 46 -20.40 10.78 5.44
CA TRP A 46 -20.71 12.02 4.76
C TRP A 46 -20.85 13.21 5.72
N ALA A 47 -21.63 13.05 6.79
CA ALA A 47 -21.81 14.10 7.79
C ALA A 47 -20.48 14.50 8.44
N THR A 48 -19.59 13.54 8.69
CA THR A 48 -18.23 13.81 9.20
C THR A 48 -17.44 14.66 8.23
N CYS A 49 -17.46 14.36 6.92
CA CYS A 49 -16.77 15.17 5.90
C CYS A 49 -17.32 16.60 5.86
N VAL A 50 -18.64 16.75 5.84
CA VAL A 50 -19.29 18.07 5.87
C VAL A 50 -18.90 18.85 7.12
N LEU A 51 -18.93 18.22 8.29
CA LEU A 51 -18.55 18.87 9.56
C LEU A 51 -17.07 19.29 9.59
N VAL A 52 -16.18 18.45 9.05
CA VAL A 52 -14.74 18.80 8.97
C VAL A 52 -14.52 19.99 8.02
N VAL A 53 -15.17 20.02 6.85
CA VAL A 53 -15.07 21.13 5.91
C VAL A 53 -15.68 22.41 6.50
N MET A 54 -16.85 22.32 7.14
CA MET A 54 -17.45 23.47 7.85
C MET A 54 -16.54 23.98 8.98
N GLY A 55 -15.98 23.07 9.78
CA GLY A 55 -15.03 23.45 10.85
C GLY A 55 -13.80 24.14 10.30
N SER A 56 -13.22 23.61 9.22
CA SER A 56 -12.08 24.23 8.53
C SER A 56 -12.44 25.60 7.95
N PHE A 57 -13.64 25.76 7.37
CA PHE A 57 -14.12 27.04 6.87
C PHE A 57 -14.22 28.08 7.98
N LEU A 58 -14.73 27.72 9.15
CA LEU A 58 -14.86 28.62 10.29
C LEU A 58 -13.52 29.20 10.77
N THR A 59 -12.41 28.46 10.66
CA THR A 59 -11.08 28.94 11.04
C THR A 59 -10.55 30.03 10.11
N VAL A 60 -10.98 30.04 8.83
CA VAL A 60 -10.54 30.97 7.81
C VAL A 60 -11.62 31.96 7.36
N ALA A 61 -12.83 31.88 7.94
CA ALA A 61 -13.99 32.71 7.53
C ALA A 61 -13.77 34.22 7.68
N SER A 62 -12.86 34.63 8.59
CA SER A 62 -12.47 36.04 8.78
C SER A 62 -11.57 36.59 7.66
N ASN A 63 -11.01 35.72 6.81
CA ASN A 63 -10.16 36.14 5.69
C ASN A 63 -11.02 36.78 4.59
N PRO A 64 -10.69 38.02 4.14
CA PRO A 64 -11.46 38.72 3.11
C PRO A 64 -11.66 37.93 1.80
N TRP A 65 -10.71 37.06 1.45
CA TRP A 65 -10.80 36.20 0.25
C TRP A 65 -11.84 35.10 0.37
N VAL A 66 -12.08 34.62 1.59
CA VAL A 66 -12.96 33.49 1.90
C VAL A 66 -14.37 34.00 2.29
N SER A 67 -14.49 35.24 2.76
CA SER A 67 -15.75 35.82 3.24
C SER A 67 -16.88 35.87 2.19
N LYS A 68 -16.54 35.73 0.90
CA LYS A 68 -17.51 35.69 -0.21
C LYS A 68 -18.07 34.31 -0.50
N ILE A 69 -17.53 33.26 0.13
CA ILE A 69 -17.97 31.88 -0.08
C ILE A 69 -19.25 31.64 0.74
N GLY A 70 -20.31 31.23 0.06
CA GLY A 70 -21.59 30.91 0.69
C GLY A 70 -21.55 29.56 1.44
N TRP A 71 -22.42 29.41 2.42
CA TRP A 71 -22.57 28.15 3.17
C TRP A 71 -23.00 26.97 2.30
N ASP A 72 -23.74 27.23 1.23
CA ASP A 72 -24.11 26.25 0.20
C ASP A 72 -22.87 25.63 -0.47
N THR A 73 -21.92 26.48 -0.84
CA THR A 73 -20.63 26.04 -1.41
C THR A 73 -19.81 25.23 -0.41
N VAL A 74 -19.78 25.64 0.86
CA VAL A 74 -19.08 24.93 1.93
C VAL A 74 -19.67 23.53 2.14
N PHE A 75 -21.01 23.45 2.15
CA PHE A 75 -21.74 22.18 2.27
C PHE A 75 -21.49 21.26 1.06
N ALA A 76 -21.53 21.83 -0.15
CA ALA A 76 -21.23 21.11 -1.38
C ALA A 76 -19.80 20.57 -1.39
N SER A 77 -18.82 21.38 -0.95
CA SER A 77 -17.42 20.96 -0.81
C SER A 77 -17.26 19.78 0.17
N GLY A 78 -18.05 19.74 1.25
CA GLY A 78 -18.08 18.59 2.16
C GLY A 78 -18.56 17.30 1.47
N SER A 79 -19.55 17.43 0.57
CA SER A 79 -20.03 16.30 -0.25
C SER A 79 -19.03 15.89 -1.33
N ASP A 80 -18.29 16.87 -1.91
CA ASP A 80 -17.20 16.60 -2.84
C ASP A 80 -16.07 15.82 -2.15
N VAL A 81 -15.65 16.24 -0.94
CA VAL A 81 -14.65 15.53 -0.13
C VAL A 81 -15.10 14.11 0.17
N PHE A 82 -16.39 13.89 0.48
CA PHE A 82 -16.91 12.55 0.68
C PHE A 82 -16.80 11.68 -0.58
N GLY A 83 -17.04 12.25 -1.77
CA GLY A 83 -16.84 11.56 -3.05
C GLY A 83 -15.39 11.18 -3.31
N VAL A 84 -14.46 12.06 -2.96
CA VAL A 84 -13.00 11.83 -3.10
C VAL A 84 -12.52 10.64 -2.26
N LEU A 85 -13.15 10.34 -1.11
CA LEU A 85 -12.82 9.17 -0.29
C LEU A 85 -12.97 7.84 -1.05
N PHE A 86 -13.79 7.84 -2.10
CA PHE A 86 -14.05 6.67 -2.95
C PHE A 86 -13.29 6.73 -4.29
N GLY A 87 -12.37 7.69 -4.45
CA GLY A 87 -11.56 7.83 -5.64
C GLY A 87 -12.25 8.56 -6.79
N ALA A 88 -13.25 9.36 -6.51
CA ALA A 88 -13.77 10.30 -7.51
C ALA A 88 -12.85 11.50 -7.66
N SER A 89 -12.76 12.00 -8.89
CA SER A 89 -11.97 13.18 -9.22
C SER A 89 -12.78 14.46 -8.98
N VAL A 90 -12.12 15.51 -8.51
CA VAL A 90 -12.67 16.87 -8.43
C VAL A 90 -12.40 17.56 -9.75
N HIS A 91 -13.45 17.86 -10.49
CA HIS A 91 -13.38 18.50 -11.79
C HIS A 91 -13.62 20.00 -11.65
N THR A 92 -12.57 20.80 -11.80
CA THR A 92 -12.68 22.26 -11.96
C THR A 92 -12.65 22.63 -13.44
N GLU A 93 -12.95 23.86 -13.80
CA GLU A 93 -12.96 24.31 -15.20
C GLU A 93 -11.62 24.09 -15.92
N THR A 94 -10.51 24.13 -15.19
CA THR A 94 -9.16 24.11 -15.77
C THR A 94 -8.37 22.87 -15.41
N VAL A 95 -8.67 22.21 -14.30
CA VAL A 95 -7.84 21.12 -13.74
C VAL A 95 -8.70 20.05 -13.09
N THR A 96 -8.23 18.83 -13.20
CA THR A 96 -8.80 17.68 -12.47
C THR A 96 -7.85 17.29 -11.34
N TYR A 97 -8.39 17.16 -10.12
CA TYR A 97 -7.65 16.69 -8.94
C TYR A 97 -8.10 15.29 -8.58
N TYR A 98 -7.14 14.44 -8.31
CA TYR A 98 -7.38 13.06 -7.85
C TYR A 98 -6.44 12.74 -6.69
N ALA A 99 -6.99 12.55 -5.50
CA ALA A 99 -6.18 12.27 -4.32
C ALA A 99 -7.04 11.55 -3.26
N ILE A 100 -6.89 10.23 -3.13
CA ILE A 100 -7.64 9.46 -2.16
C ILE A 100 -6.98 9.60 -0.78
N PRO A 101 -7.65 10.17 0.25
CA PRO A 101 -7.16 10.17 1.62
C PRO A 101 -7.34 8.77 2.24
N THR A 102 -6.41 7.88 1.90
CA THR A 102 -6.50 6.42 2.10
C THR A 102 -6.76 6.01 3.55
N LEU A 103 -6.24 6.77 4.55
CA LEU A 103 -6.50 6.48 5.95
C LEU A 103 -7.98 6.67 6.32
N VAL A 104 -8.60 7.72 5.77
CA VAL A 104 -10.04 8.01 6.01
C VAL A 104 -10.91 6.95 5.33
N SER A 105 -10.53 6.53 4.12
CA SER A 105 -11.22 5.43 3.40
C SER A 105 -11.13 4.12 4.18
N ILE A 106 -9.99 3.80 4.79
CA ILE A 106 -9.84 2.66 5.72
C ILE A 106 -10.71 2.86 6.96
N GLY A 107 -10.79 4.09 7.48
CA GLY A 107 -11.68 4.46 8.59
C GLY A 107 -13.15 4.18 8.26
N LEU A 108 -13.61 4.46 7.04
CA LEU A 108 -14.97 4.13 6.58
C LEU A 108 -15.21 2.63 6.52
N VAL A 109 -14.23 1.83 6.07
CA VAL A 109 -14.32 0.36 6.13
C VAL A 109 -14.50 -0.10 7.57
N ALA A 110 -13.72 0.45 8.50
CA ALA A 110 -13.80 0.11 9.92
C ALA A 110 -15.14 0.57 10.54
N LEU A 111 -15.63 1.75 10.16
CA LEU A 111 -16.91 2.30 10.60
C LEU A 111 -18.06 1.39 10.16
N LEU A 112 -18.15 1.07 8.88
CA LEU A 112 -19.19 0.17 8.37
C LEU A 112 -19.08 -1.23 9.01
N ARG A 113 -17.86 -1.74 9.19
CA ARG A 113 -17.61 -2.98 9.93
C ARG A 113 -18.11 -2.91 11.39
N LEU A 114 -17.98 -1.76 12.04
CA LEU A 114 -18.47 -1.54 13.40
C LEU A 114 -20.00 -1.60 13.45
N PHE A 115 -20.69 -0.94 12.52
CA PHE A 115 -22.15 -0.99 12.41
C PHE A 115 -22.69 -2.37 12.05
N LEU A 116 -21.90 -3.18 11.33
CA LEU A 116 -22.25 -4.57 11.00
C LEU A 116 -21.99 -5.56 12.13
N ARG A 117 -21.45 -5.14 13.30
CA ARG A 117 -21.37 -5.98 14.48
C ARG A 117 -22.78 -6.29 14.99
N GLY A 118 -23.28 -7.47 14.67
CA GLY A 118 -24.62 -7.91 15.03
C GLY A 118 -24.70 -8.53 16.43
N GLY A 119 -25.94 -8.66 16.95
CA GLY A 119 -26.26 -9.49 18.09
C GLY A 119 -26.29 -10.98 17.76
N GLU A 120 -26.63 -11.83 18.72
CA GLU A 120 -26.58 -13.29 18.65
C GLU A 120 -27.49 -13.91 17.54
N ASP A 121 -28.55 -13.22 17.13
CA ASP A 121 -29.53 -13.70 16.13
C ASP A 121 -29.18 -13.32 14.67
N PHE A 122 -27.93 -12.94 14.40
CA PHE A 122 -27.55 -12.34 13.12
C PHE A 122 -26.93 -13.37 12.17
N SER A 123 -27.55 -13.60 11.02
CA SER A 123 -26.96 -14.43 9.98
C SER A 123 -25.77 -13.74 9.31
N PRO A 124 -24.55 -14.33 9.30
CA PRO A 124 -23.39 -13.72 8.64
C PRO A 124 -23.63 -13.34 7.18
N SER A 125 -24.50 -14.08 6.48
CA SER A 125 -24.85 -13.82 5.08
C SER A 125 -25.67 -12.54 4.88
N SER A 126 -26.32 -12.02 5.92
CA SER A 126 -27.06 -10.76 5.85
C SER A 126 -26.14 -9.54 5.66
N ASN A 127 -24.87 -9.62 6.07
CA ASN A 127 -23.91 -8.51 5.92
C ASN A 127 -23.75 -8.04 4.47
N TRP A 128 -24.00 -8.92 3.48
CA TRP A 128 -23.91 -8.55 2.07
C TRP A 128 -25.01 -7.57 1.61
N PHE A 129 -26.10 -7.46 2.35
CA PHE A 129 -27.16 -6.48 2.07
C PHE A 129 -26.74 -5.04 2.40
N ALA A 130 -25.69 -4.86 3.20
CA ALA A 130 -25.12 -3.53 3.44
C ALA A 130 -24.44 -2.96 2.19
N VAL A 131 -23.95 -3.80 1.29
CA VAL A 131 -23.22 -3.37 0.08
C VAL A 131 -24.09 -2.48 -0.82
N PRO A 132 -25.23 -2.95 -1.35
CA PRO A 132 -26.11 -2.11 -2.17
C PRO A 132 -26.63 -0.90 -1.39
N ALA A 133 -26.96 -1.06 -0.11
CA ALA A 133 -27.50 0.03 0.71
C ALA A 133 -26.50 1.15 0.92
N PHE A 134 -25.24 0.83 1.27
CA PHE A 134 -24.15 1.79 1.40
C PHE A 134 -23.87 2.49 0.07
N THR A 135 -23.72 1.71 -1.02
CA THR A 135 -23.40 2.26 -2.35
C THR A 135 -24.47 3.18 -2.88
N LEU A 136 -25.76 2.79 -2.77
CA LEU A 136 -26.87 3.63 -3.20
C LEU A 136 -27.02 4.90 -2.37
N MET A 137 -26.83 4.79 -1.04
CA MET A 137 -26.86 5.97 -0.17
C MET A 137 -25.70 6.91 -0.46
N THR A 138 -24.51 6.39 -0.72
CA THR A 138 -23.35 7.18 -1.16
C THR A 138 -23.63 7.90 -2.49
N ALA A 139 -24.21 7.20 -3.47
CA ALA A 139 -24.62 7.80 -4.74
C ALA A 139 -25.61 8.95 -4.55
N PHE A 140 -26.61 8.74 -3.68
CA PHE A 140 -27.60 9.76 -3.36
C PHE A 140 -26.98 11.00 -2.71
N LEU A 141 -26.12 10.81 -1.69
CA LEU A 141 -25.50 11.91 -0.95
C LEU A 141 -24.55 12.74 -1.83
N ILE A 142 -23.74 12.09 -2.68
CA ILE A 142 -22.87 12.79 -3.62
C ILE A 142 -23.70 13.43 -4.73
N GLY A 143 -24.65 12.70 -5.32
CA GLY A 143 -25.46 13.21 -6.42
C GLY A 143 -26.36 14.40 -6.06
N SER A 144 -26.75 14.53 -4.78
CA SER A 144 -27.59 15.63 -4.29
C SER A 144 -26.80 16.81 -3.73
N GLY A 145 -25.54 16.60 -3.29
CA GLY A 145 -24.78 17.60 -2.54
C GLY A 145 -23.48 18.07 -3.19
N ALA A 146 -22.83 17.24 -4.02
CA ALA A 146 -21.54 17.57 -4.62
C ALA A 146 -21.68 18.53 -5.81
N SER A 147 -20.70 19.43 -5.99
CA SER A 147 -20.66 20.39 -7.11
C SER A 147 -19.60 20.05 -8.15
N TYR A 148 -18.46 19.52 -7.72
CA TYR A 148 -17.27 19.28 -8.55
C TYR A 148 -16.97 17.79 -8.77
N VAL A 149 -17.59 16.90 -7.99
CA VAL A 149 -17.41 15.45 -8.07
C VAL A 149 -18.62 14.80 -8.76
N ARG A 150 -18.33 13.92 -9.70
CA ARG A 150 -19.36 13.11 -10.38
C ARG A 150 -19.67 11.86 -9.58
N TRP A 151 -20.92 11.66 -9.18
CA TRP A 151 -21.34 10.56 -8.32
C TRP A 151 -20.95 9.17 -8.86
N TRP A 152 -20.98 8.97 -10.19
CA TRP A 152 -20.64 7.67 -10.80
C TRP A 152 -19.16 7.32 -10.71
N GLU A 153 -18.25 8.30 -10.62
CA GLU A 153 -16.82 8.07 -10.41
C GLU A 153 -16.53 7.51 -9.01
N ALA A 154 -17.34 7.87 -8.02
CA ALA A 154 -17.24 7.36 -6.66
C ALA A 154 -17.76 5.92 -6.50
N MET A 155 -18.60 5.43 -7.43
CA MET A 155 -19.28 4.13 -7.26
C MET A 155 -18.33 2.94 -7.18
N PRO A 156 -17.30 2.79 -8.01
CA PRO A 156 -16.35 1.68 -7.88
C PRO A 156 -15.69 1.63 -6.50
N GLY A 157 -15.28 2.79 -5.96
CA GLY A 157 -14.68 2.89 -4.63
C GLY A 157 -15.69 2.63 -3.51
N ALA A 158 -16.92 3.16 -3.60
CA ALA A 158 -17.98 2.89 -2.63
C ALA A 158 -18.35 1.40 -2.57
N LEU A 159 -18.42 0.76 -3.75
CA LEU A 159 -18.62 -0.67 -3.86
C LEU A 159 -17.44 -1.45 -3.24
N PHE A 160 -16.21 -1.04 -3.52
CA PHE A 160 -15.00 -1.68 -2.96
C PHE A 160 -14.96 -1.57 -1.42
N VAL A 161 -15.19 -0.37 -0.86
CA VAL A 161 -15.22 -0.10 0.58
C VAL A 161 -16.30 -0.95 1.26
N SER A 162 -17.50 -0.97 0.71
CA SER A 162 -18.63 -1.71 1.30
C SER A 162 -18.46 -3.23 1.17
N LEU A 163 -17.91 -3.73 0.07
CA LEU A 163 -17.55 -5.15 -0.11
C LEU A 163 -16.47 -5.55 0.90
N LEU A 164 -15.43 -4.74 1.06
CA LEU A 164 -14.33 -5.03 1.99
C LEU A 164 -14.82 -5.07 3.45
N ALA A 165 -15.66 -4.10 3.86
CA ALA A 165 -16.24 -4.06 5.19
C ALA A 165 -17.18 -5.23 5.46
N SER A 166 -18.06 -5.55 4.49
CA SER A 166 -19.01 -6.67 4.58
C SER A 166 -18.28 -8.02 4.59
N ALA A 167 -17.23 -8.17 3.78
CA ALA A 167 -16.37 -9.34 3.80
C ALA A 167 -15.65 -9.47 5.16
N TRP A 168 -15.09 -8.37 5.67
CA TRP A 168 -14.45 -8.38 6.99
C TRP A 168 -15.46 -8.76 8.09
N ALA A 169 -16.67 -8.20 8.06
CA ALA A 169 -17.74 -8.57 8.99
C ALA A 169 -18.09 -10.06 8.90
N PHE A 170 -18.28 -10.55 7.68
CA PHE A 170 -18.61 -11.94 7.38
C PHE A 170 -17.52 -12.92 7.86
N PHE A 171 -16.24 -12.63 7.61
CA PHE A 171 -15.12 -13.49 8.01
C PHE A 171 -14.76 -13.38 9.51
N SER A 172 -15.25 -12.38 10.21
CA SER A 172 -15.05 -12.23 11.66
C SER A 172 -16.07 -13.00 12.49
N CYS A 173 -17.15 -13.50 11.90
CA CYS A 173 -18.09 -14.36 12.59
C CYS A 173 -17.49 -15.74 12.82
N GLY A 174 -17.65 -16.30 14.05
CA GLY A 174 -16.94 -17.48 14.53
C GLY A 174 -17.09 -18.79 13.72
N ASP A 175 -18.13 -18.92 12.94
CA ASP A 175 -18.32 -20.02 11.99
C ASP A 175 -17.59 -19.73 10.69
N HIS A 176 -16.33 -20.12 10.59
CA HIS A 176 -15.46 -19.89 9.43
C HIS A 176 -16.18 -20.06 8.07
N PRO A 177 -16.66 -18.99 7.44
CA PRO A 177 -17.52 -19.09 6.25
C PRO A 177 -16.81 -19.70 5.04
N LEU A 178 -15.49 -19.51 4.93
CA LEU A 178 -14.67 -20.18 3.91
C LEU A 178 -14.73 -21.70 4.01
N ARG A 179 -15.01 -22.26 5.20
CA ARG A 179 -15.22 -23.70 5.38
C ARG A 179 -16.57 -24.11 4.81
N ARG A 180 -17.62 -23.30 4.98
CA ARG A 180 -18.95 -23.54 4.40
C ARG A 180 -18.93 -23.49 2.86
N TRP A 181 -18.10 -22.65 2.27
CA TRP A 181 -17.94 -22.55 0.81
C TRP A 181 -17.02 -23.62 0.23
N GLY A 182 -16.60 -24.60 1.01
CA GLY A 182 -15.75 -25.69 0.54
C GLY A 182 -14.35 -25.24 0.14
N VAL A 183 -13.92 -24.04 0.50
CA VAL A 183 -12.57 -23.55 0.19
C VAL A 183 -11.53 -24.47 0.87
N PRO A 184 -10.60 -25.04 0.11
CA PRO A 184 -9.57 -25.93 0.64
C PRO A 184 -8.83 -25.34 1.83
N ARG A 185 -8.52 -26.17 2.83
CA ARG A 185 -7.82 -25.73 4.05
C ARG A 185 -6.51 -24.98 3.72
N LEU A 186 -5.77 -25.45 2.71
CA LEU A 186 -4.50 -24.86 2.32
C LEU A 186 -4.66 -23.43 1.81
N ILE A 187 -5.68 -23.14 1.00
CA ILE A 187 -5.95 -21.80 0.49
C ILE A 187 -6.28 -20.85 1.65
N ARG A 188 -7.15 -21.26 2.57
CA ARG A 188 -7.48 -20.43 3.76
C ARG A 188 -6.26 -20.13 4.62
N LEU A 189 -5.39 -21.11 4.79
CA LEU A 189 -4.14 -20.94 5.52
C LEU A 189 -3.18 -20.02 4.76
N GLY A 190 -3.07 -20.14 3.43
CA GLY A 190 -2.26 -19.28 2.58
C GLY A 190 -2.71 -17.80 2.65
N ILE A 191 -4.02 -17.54 2.58
CA ILE A 191 -4.59 -16.19 2.75
C ILE A 191 -4.23 -15.62 4.14
N ARG A 192 -4.33 -16.43 5.20
CA ARG A 192 -3.95 -16.01 6.56
C ARG A 192 -2.47 -15.66 6.67
N GLU A 193 -1.60 -16.48 6.05
CA GLU A 193 -0.16 -16.20 6.02
C GLU A 193 0.16 -14.91 5.26
N ALA A 194 -0.51 -14.69 4.12
CA ALA A 194 -0.40 -13.45 3.36
C ALA A 194 -0.84 -12.23 4.17
N ALA A 195 -1.97 -12.32 4.86
CA ALA A 195 -2.47 -11.23 5.70
C ALA A 195 -1.48 -10.87 6.83
N ILE A 196 -0.85 -11.87 7.46
CA ILE A 196 0.18 -11.65 8.47
C ILE A 196 1.44 -11.02 7.82
N ALA A 197 1.86 -11.51 6.65
CA ALA A 197 2.99 -10.95 5.94
C ALA A 197 2.75 -9.48 5.56
N ILE A 198 1.59 -9.17 4.99
CA ILE A 198 1.20 -7.79 4.65
C ILE A 198 1.20 -6.90 5.90
N ALA A 199 0.65 -7.36 7.02
CA ALA A 199 0.65 -6.59 8.26
C ALA A 199 2.06 -6.26 8.77
N VAL A 200 3.00 -7.22 8.67
CA VAL A 200 4.41 -6.99 9.04
C VAL A 200 5.09 -6.04 8.06
N ILE A 201 4.82 -6.15 6.76
CA ILE A 201 5.37 -5.25 5.73
C ILE A 201 4.87 -3.82 5.95
N VAL A 202 3.56 -3.64 6.20
CA VAL A 202 2.98 -2.32 6.54
C VAL A 202 3.62 -1.75 7.80
N GLY A 203 3.79 -2.57 8.84
CA GLY A 203 4.49 -2.19 10.08
C GLY A 203 5.94 -1.78 9.82
N SER A 204 6.66 -2.52 8.99
CA SER A 204 8.04 -2.18 8.60
C SER A 204 8.10 -0.87 7.81
N ALA A 205 7.17 -0.66 6.88
CA ALA A 205 7.05 0.60 6.15
C ALA A 205 6.78 1.78 7.11
N ALA A 206 5.91 1.59 8.11
CA ALA A 206 5.63 2.61 9.11
C ALA A 206 6.89 2.96 9.93
N VAL A 207 7.67 1.98 10.34
CA VAL A 207 8.94 2.20 11.04
C VAL A 207 9.94 2.95 10.15
N LEU A 208 10.10 2.54 8.90
CA LEU A 208 11.01 3.22 7.95
C LEU A 208 10.57 4.67 7.68
N THR A 209 9.27 4.90 7.49
CA THR A 209 8.71 6.25 7.33
C THR A 209 8.93 7.10 8.58
N LEU A 210 8.70 6.53 9.77
CA LEU A 210 8.94 7.24 11.03
C LEU A 210 10.42 7.63 11.19
N ILE A 211 11.35 6.74 10.85
CA ILE A 211 12.78 7.04 10.85
C ILE A 211 13.07 8.19 9.88
N ALA A 212 12.52 8.16 8.67
CA ALA A 212 12.69 9.24 7.68
C ALA A 212 12.16 10.57 8.21
N LEU A 213 10.97 10.59 8.82
CA LEU A 213 10.39 11.79 9.42
C LEU A 213 11.25 12.36 10.57
N LEU A 214 11.76 11.50 11.44
CA LEU A 214 12.58 11.92 12.58
C LEU A 214 13.97 12.40 12.18
N THR A 215 14.54 11.85 11.11
CA THR A 215 15.88 12.24 10.63
C THR A 215 15.90 13.50 9.78
N HIS A 216 14.76 13.92 9.21
CA HIS A 216 14.65 15.07 8.30
C HIS A 216 13.75 16.19 8.83
N THR A 217 13.63 16.32 10.16
CA THR A 217 12.75 17.31 10.82
C THR A 217 13.03 18.75 10.41
N SER A 218 14.28 19.12 10.19
CA SER A 218 14.66 20.48 9.77
C SER A 218 14.16 20.82 8.36
N GLN A 219 14.20 19.87 7.44
CA GLN A 219 13.72 20.05 6.06
C GLN A 219 12.19 20.12 6.03
N ILE A 220 11.52 19.25 6.83
CA ILE A 220 10.07 19.28 7.02
C ILE A 220 9.64 20.64 7.57
N ALA A 221 10.32 21.14 8.60
CA ALA A 221 10.04 22.45 9.19
C ALA A 221 10.27 23.60 8.18
N GLY A 222 11.32 23.52 7.36
CA GLY A 222 11.59 24.50 6.31
C GLY A 222 10.47 24.57 5.27
N ILE A 223 9.95 23.42 4.80
CA ILE A 223 8.80 23.38 3.90
C ILE A 223 7.53 23.86 4.59
N HIS A 224 7.32 23.50 5.88
CA HIS A 224 6.17 23.95 6.64
C HIS A 224 6.11 25.48 6.77
N GLN A 225 7.25 26.14 7.00
CA GLN A 225 7.33 27.59 7.06
C GLN A 225 6.88 28.29 5.76
N LEU A 226 7.02 27.63 4.61
CA LEU A 226 6.53 28.18 3.32
C LEU A 226 5.00 28.24 3.24
N LEU A 227 4.29 27.53 4.10
CA LEU A 227 2.82 27.56 4.13
C LEU A 227 2.28 28.81 4.83
N LEU A 228 3.14 29.60 5.49
CA LEU A 228 2.78 30.86 6.17
C LEU A 228 1.57 30.72 7.12
N THR A 229 1.47 29.57 7.79
CA THR A 229 0.41 29.33 8.78
C THR A 229 0.53 30.36 9.91
N THR A 230 -0.61 30.90 10.34
CA THR A 230 -0.67 32.01 11.30
C THR A 230 -1.14 31.55 12.67
N SER A 231 -1.68 30.34 12.76
CA SER A 231 -2.24 29.82 14.02
C SER A 231 -1.88 28.34 14.25
N PRO A 232 -1.79 27.90 15.51
CA PRO A 232 -1.58 26.47 15.84
C PRO A 232 -2.69 25.55 15.32
N ILE A 233 -3.89 26.09 15.07
CA ILE A 233 -5.02 25.32 14.51
C ILE A 233 -4.74 25.02 13.04
N GLU A 234 -4.21 25.99 12.28
CA GLU A 234 -3.82 25.79 10.89
C GLU A 234 -2.70 24.75 10.78
N ASP A 235 -1.70 24.81 11.67
CA ASP A 235 -0.63 23.80 11.74
C ASP A 235 -1.20 22.39 11.99
N ALA A 236 -2.13 22.29 12.92
CA ALA A 236 -2.80 21.03 13.22
C ALA A 236 -3.62 20.49 12.05
N LEU A 237 -4.31 21.36 11.31
CA LEU A 237 -5.07 20.99 10.11
C LEU A 237 -4.15 20.51 8.98
N VAL A 238 -3.02 21.17 8.76
CA VAL A 238 -2.00 20.74 7.80
C VAL A 238 -1.45 19.35 8.19
N GLY A 239 -1.12 19.16 9.48
CA GLY A 239 -0.65 17.88 9.99
C GLY A 239 -1.70 16.77 9.84
N LEU A 240 -2.96 17.05 10.17
CA LEU A 240 -4.08 16.11 10.02
C LEU A 240 -4.32 15.77 8.55
N GLY A 241 -4.26 16.76 7.67
CA GLY A 241 -4.35 16.55 6.22
C GLY A 241 -3.30 15.56 5.72
N GLN A 242 -2.04 15.70 6.14
CA GLN A 242 -0.97 14.77 5.78
C GLN A 242 -1.19 13.38 6.39
N LEU A 243 -1.70 13.30 7.63
CA LEU A 243 -2.02 12.03 8.29
C LEU A 243 -3.09 11.24 7.51
N PHE A 244 -4.05 11.91 6.88
CA PHE A 244 -5.07 11.23 6.06
C PHE A 244 -4.46 10.46 4.88
N PHE A 245 -3.28 10.85 4.42
CA PHE A 245 -2.52 10.17 3.38
C PHE A 245 -1.41 9.24 3.92
N ALA A 246 -1.39 8.94 5.23
CA ALA A 246 -0.35 8.09 5.81
C ALA A 246 -0.16 6.75 5.07
N PRO A 247 -1.19 5.96 4.71
CA PRO A 247 -0.99 4.73 3.94
C PRO A 247 -0.38 4.96 2.55
N THR A 248 -0.67 6.09 1.91
CA THR A 248 -0.05 6.52 0.64
C THR A 248 1.44 6.80 0.82
N ILE A 249 1.80 7.52 1.88
CA ILE A 249 3.20 7.81 2.23
C ILE A 249 3.98 6.51 2.51
N LEU A 250 3.37 5.56 3.23
CA LEU A 250 3.97 4.24 3.45
C LEU A 250 4.21 3.48 2.13
N ALA A 251 3.28 3.56 1.18
CA ALA A 251 3.44 2.97 -0.14
C ALA A 251 4.61 3.61 -0.91
N TRP A 252 4.75 4.95 -0.85
CA TRP A 252 5.86 5.66 -1.48
C TRP A 252 7.21 5.31 -0.85
N THR A 253 7.23 5.17 0.48
CA THR A 253 8.43 4.69 1.20
C THR A 253 8.85 3.30 0.72
N LEU A 254 7.92 2.34 0.62
CA LEU A 254 8.22 1.01 0.09
C LEU A 254 8.66 1.04 -1.37
N ALA A 255 8.01 1.87 -2.21
CA ALA A 255 8.39 2.03 -3.61
C ALA A 255 9.83 2.56 -3.75
N TRP A 256 10.24 3.48 -2.86
CA TRP A 256 11.60 4.00 -2.84
C TRP A 256 12.60 2.91 -2.45
N PHE A 257 12.36 2.16 -1.37
CA PHE A 257 13.25 1.08 -0.94
C PHE A 257 13.34 -0.06 -1.95
N ALA A 258 12.27 -0.34 -2.70
CA ALA A 258 12.24 -1.36 -3.74
C ALA A 258 12.94 -0.93 -5.06
N GLY A 259 13.47 0.27 -5.14
CA GLY A 259 14.25 0.76 -6.28
C GLY A 259 13.49 1.54 -7.35
N PRO A 260 12.28 1.16 -7.82
CA PRO A 260 11.55 1.93 -8.81
C PRO A 260 11.23 3.35 -8.37
N GLY A 261 11.13 3.60 -7.06
CA GLY A 261 10.83 4.91 -6.51
C GLY A 261 9.41 5.40 -6.78
N PHE A 262 9.22 6.69 -6.62
CA PHE A 262 7.95 7.37 -6.88
C PHE A 262 8.21 8.73 -7.54
N TRP A 263 7.20 9.21 -8.25
CA TRP A 263 7.25 10.49 -8.95
C TRP A 263 6.63 11.58 -8.10
N VAL A 264 7.27 12.74 -8.05
CA VAL A 264 6.75 13.96 -7.41
C VAL A 264 6.52 15.01 -8.51
N GLY A 265 5.61 14.67 -9.40
CA GLY A 265 5.36 15.41 -10.62
C GLY A 265 6.01 14.77 -11.85
N VAL A 266 5.55 15.17 -13.03
CA VAL A 266 6.12 14.70 -14.30
C VAL A 266 7.60 15.07 -14.34
N ASP A 267 8.47 14.14 -14.75
CA ASP A 267 9.93 14.28 -14.85
C ASP A 267 10.70 14.37 -13.51
N ALA A 268 10.05 14.16 -12.37
CA ALA A 268 10.67 14.19 -11.05
C ALA A 268 10.62 12.81 -10.35
N LEU A 269 11.43 11.86 -10.82
CA LEU A 269 11.54 10.54 -10.20
C LEU A 269 12.46 10.59 -8.97
N HIS A 270 11.91 10.27 -7.80
CA HIS A 270 12.65 10.06 -6.56
C HIS A 270 12.85 8.56 -6.32
N SER A 271 14.09 8.11 -6.45
CA SER A 271 14.49 6.72 -6.24
C SER A 271 15.86 6.66 -5.55
N PRO A 272 16.32 5.51 -5.06
CA PRO A 272 17.66 5.36 -4.49
C PRO A 272 18.79 5.73 -5.46
N THR A 273 18.51 5.76 -6.76
CA THR A 273 19.48 6.05 -7.82
C THR A 273 19.25 7.40 -8.50
N SER A 274 18.15 8.08 -8.19
CA SER A 274 17.77 9.36 -8.81
C SER A 274 17.16 10.29 -7.77
N ALA A 275 17.75 11.47 -7.63
CA ALA A 275 17.21 12.56 -6.81
C ALA A 275 17.19 13.84 -7.68
N PRO A 276 16.05 14.16 -8.30
CA PRO A 276 15.94 15.33 -9.15
C PRO A 276 16.05 16.62 -8.32
N THR A 277 16.74 17.62 -8.87
CA THR A 277 16.91 18.96 -8.25
C THR A 277 15.72 19.90 -8.48
N LEU A 278 14.60 19.36 -8.95
CA LEU A 278 13.40 20.13 -9.24
C LEU A 278 12.70 20.61 -7.96
N PRO A 279 12.06 21.80 -7.96
CA PRO A 279 11.35 22.28 -6.78
C PRO A 279 10.27 21.29 -6.34
N ILE A 280 10.27 20.98 -5.04
CA ILE A 280 9.30 20.06 -4.41
C ILE A 280 8.02 20.83 -4.09
N PRO A 281 6.83 20.22 -4.26
CA PRO A 281 5.59 20.85 -3.78
C PRO A 281 5.65 21.19 -2.29
N GLY A 282 4.99 22.28 -1.87
CA GLY A 282 4.95 22.73 -0.48
C GLY A 282 4.17 21.79 0.46
N ILE A 283 4.43 20.51 0.40
CA ILE A 283 3.84 19.46 1.26
C ILE A 283 4.92 19.06 2.27
N PRO A 284 4.79 19.44 3.57
CA PRO A 284 5.84 19.27 4.56
C PRO A 284 6.41 17.84 4.67
N VAL A 285 5.56 16.82 4.59
CA VAL A 285 6.00 15.42 4.66
C VAL A 285 6.99 15.04 3.55
N LEU A 286 6.97 15.73 2.40
CA LEU A 286 7.93 15.50 1.33
C LEU A 286 9.34 15.96 1.70
N GLY A 287 9.49 16.80 2.73
CA GLY A 287 10.79 17.12 3.32
C GLY A 287 11.51 15.93 3.94
N ALA A 288 10.79 14.84 4.22
CA ALA A 288 11.39 13.59 4.70
C ALA A 288 12.04 12.76 3.59
N MET A 289 11.97 13.18 2.32
CA MET A 289 12.61 12.46 1.23
C MET A 289 14.14 12.49 1.38
N PRO A 290 14.80 11.33 1.31
CA PRO A 290 16.25 11.28 1.47
C PRO A 290 16.94 11.89 0.25
N ASN A 291 17.82 12.86 0.50
CA ASN A 291 18.74 13.43 -0.48
C ASN A 291 20.04 12.62 -0.47
N ILE A 292 19.97 11.37 -0.92
CA ILE A 292 21.10 10.44 -0.81
C ILE A 292 21.82 10.33 -2.16
N THR A 293 23.13 10.17 -2.09
CA THR A 293 23.96 9.67 -3.19
C THR A 293 23.44 8.31 -3.67
N PRO A 294 23.51 7.99 -4.96
CA PRO A 294 22.99 6.74 -5.52
C PRO A 294 23.46 5.53 -4.72
N SER A 295 22.52 4.75 -4.21
CA SER A 295 22.80 3.57 -3.39
C SER A 295 21.88 2.42 -3.76
N TYR A 296 22.45 1.34 -4.30
CA TYR A 296 21.70 0.12 -4.62
C TYR A 296 21.45 -0.77 -3.40
N TRP A 297 22.11 -0.50 -2.26
CA TRP A 297 21.99 -1.32 -1.04
C TRP A 297 20.60 -1.24 -0.39
N THR A 298 19.84 -0.20 -0.71
CA THR A 298 18.47 -0.02 -0.18
C THR A 298 17.54 -1.17 -0.55
N ILE A 299 17.74 -1.82 -1.69
CA ILE A 299 16.98 -2.98 -2.16
C ILE A 299 17.10 -4.18 -1.20
N LEU A 300 18.20 -4.26 -0.43
CA LEU A 300 18.33 -5.30 0.58
C LEU A 300 17.30 -5.18 1.72
N VAL A 301 16.74 -4.00 1.95
CA VAL A 301 15.76 -3.78 3.01
C VAL A 301 14.48 -4.59 2.77
N PRO A 302 13.76 -4.45 1.64
CA PRO A 302 12.59 -5.28 1.37
C PRO A 302 12.92 -6.77 1.27
N ILE A 303 14.07 -7.14 0.72
CA ILE A 303 14.53 -8.54 0.65
C ILE A 303 14.70 -9.12 2.06
N THR A 304 15.37 -8.41 2.97
CA THR A 304 15.57 -8.88 4.35
C THR A 304 14.26 -8.96 5.13
N ILE A 305 13.34 -8.03 4.92
CA ILE A 305 11.99 -8.08 5.52
C ILE A 305 11.25 -9.32 5.02
N GLY A 306 11.20 -9.55 3.71
CA GLY A 306 10.56 -10.72 3.12
C GLY A 306 11.15 -12.03 3.61
N LEU A 307 12.47 -12.14 3.59
CA LEU A 307 13.21 -13.31 4.08
C LEU A 307 12.95 -13.56 5.58
N GLY A 308 13.02 -12.52 6.40
CA GLY A 308 12.75 -12.61 7.83
C GLY A 308 11.35 -13.12 8.15
N ILE A 309 10.33 -12.59 7.45
CA ILE A 309 8.94 -13.06 7.59
C ILE A 309 8.84 -14.53 7.14
N GLY A 310 9.45 -14.89 6.02
CA GLY A 310 9.46 -16.25 5.49
C GLY A 310 10.07 -17.25 6.48
N ILE A 311 11.23 -16.93 7.03
CA ILE A 311 11.91 -17.74 8.06
C ILE A 311 11.05 -17.85 9.32
N TRP A 312 10.53 -16.75 9.83
CA TRP A 312 9.70 -16.72 11.03
C TRP A 312 8.44 -17.57 10.90
N ARG A 313 7.74 -17.44 9.76
CA ARG A 313 6.51 -18.23 9.50
C ARG A 313 6.82 -19.68 9.17
N GLY A 314 7.91 -19.95 8.43
CA GLY A 314 8.37 -21.28 8.08
C GLY A 314 8.70 -22.13 9.32
N ARG A 315 9.40 -21.53 10.30
CA ARG A 315 9.69 -22.19 11.59
C ARG A 315 8.46 -22.66 12.35
N LYS A 316 7.35 -21.91 12.27
CA LYS A 316 6.08 -22.27 12.93
C LYS A 316 5.34 -23.43 12.23
N ARG A 317 5.76 -23.84 11.03
CA ARG A 317 5.07 -24.83 10.20
C ARG A 317 5.96 -25.96 9.67
N GLN A 318 7.02 -26.29 10.37
CA GLN A 318 8.01 -27.31 9.96
C GLN A 318 7.43 -28.72 9.75
N GLN A 319 6.26 -29.02 10.34
CA GLN A 319 5.59 -30.33 10.21
C GLN A 319 4.78 -30.49 8.92
N ALA A 320 4.59 -29.43 8.12
CA ALA A 320 3.85 -29.52 6.86
C ALA A 320 4.66 -30.26 5.79
N SER A 321 3.99 -30.99 4.91
CA SER A 321 4.66 -31.61 3.76
C SER A 321 5.17 -30.54 2.79
N LEU A 322 6.24 -30.83 2.01
CA LEU A 322 6.78 -29.88 1.02
C LEU A 322 5.71 -29.39 0.04
N ARG A 323 4.81 -30.29 -0.43
CA ARG A 323 3.72 -29.95 -1.32
C ARG A 323 2.74 -28.97 -0.67
N GLU A 324 2.35 -29.21 0.58
CA GLU A 324 1.47 -28.31 1.32
C GLU A 324 2.12 -26.95 1.51
N GLN A 325 3.39 -26.93 1.84
CA GLN A 325 4.15 -25.70 2.05
C GLN A 325 4.28 -24.89 0.77
N PHE A 326 4.53 -25.55 -0.37
CA PHE A 326 4.57 -24.91 -1.67
C PHE A 326 3.22 -24.29 -2.04
N VAL A 327 2.10 -25.01 -1.87
CA VAL A 327 0.76 -24.49 -2.16
C VAL A 327 0.44 -23.29 -1.26
N LEU A 328 0.77 -23.38 0.03
CA LEU A 328 0.57 -22.29 0.99
C LEU A 328 1.36 -21.04 0.59
N SER A 329 2.64 -21.18 0.26
CA SER A 329 3.50 -20.07 -0.13
C SER A 329 3.08 -19.47 -1.49
N ALA A 330 2.65 -20.30 -2.45
CA ALA A 330 2.15 -19.85 -3.74
C ALA A 330 0.85 -19.02 -3.56
N VAL A 331 -0.10 -19.48 -2.76
CA VAL A 331 -1.31 -18.71 -2.43
C VAL A 331 -0.94 -17.41 -1.73
N ALA A 332 -0.05 -17.45 -0.75
CA ALA A 332 0.40 -16.26 -0.04
C ALA A 332 1.08 -15.26 -0.99
N PHE A 333 1.93 -15.72 -1.89
CA PHE A 333 2.60 -14.91 -2.90
C PHE A 333 1.61 -14.18 -3.81
N VAL A 334 0.59 -14.89 -4.34
CA VAL A 334 -0.45 -14.27 -5.17
C VAL A 334 -1.25 -13.23 -4.40
N VAL A 335 -1.64 -13.53 -3.16
CA VAL A 335 -2.42 -12.58 -2.33
C VAL A 335 -1.59 -11.35 -1.97
N ILE A 336 -0.30 -11.51 -1.66
CA ILE A 336 0.64 -10.40 -1.43
C ILE A 336 0.77 -9.54 -2.69
N GLY A 337 0.92 -10.15 -3.87
CA GLY A 337 1.03 -9.45 -5.14
C GLY A 337 -0.22 -8.62 -5.47
N VAL A 338 -1.41 -9.22 -5.31
CA VAL A 338 -2.68 -8.50 -5.48
C VAL A 338 -2.82 -7.36 -4.47
N GLY A 339 -2.43 -7.60 -3.21
CA GLY A 339 -2.42 -6.58 -2.16
C GLY A 339 -1.52 -5.40 -2.50
N PHE A 340 -0.30 -5.64 -2.95
CA PHE A 340 0.62 -4.58 -3.40
C PHE A 340 0.07 -3.81 -4.60
N TRP A 341 -0.48 -4.52 -5.59
CA TRP A 341 -1.05 -3.88 -6.76
C TRP A 341 -2.18 -2.90 -6.40
N ILE A 342 -3.11 -3.35 -5.56
CA ILE A 342 -4.21 -2.51 -5.07
C ILE A 342 -3.65 -1.32 -4.27
N TRP A 343 -2.70 -1.56 -3.35
CA TRP A 343 -2.14 -0.52 -2.50
C TRP A 343 -1.39 0.54 -3.31
N MET A 344 -0.54 0.13 -4.26
CA MET A 344 0.17 1.06 -5.15
C MET A 344 -0.82 1.85 -6.03
N ALA A 345 -1.87 1.19 -6.57
CA ALA A 345 -2.89 1.86 -7.37
C ALA A 345 -3.66 2.93 -6.58
N MET A 346 -3.98 2.67 -5.31
CA MET A 346 -4.64 3.65 -4.42
C MET A 346 -3.69 4.76 -3.94
N SER A 347 -2.40 4.64 -4.18
CA SER A 347 -1.37 5.58 -3.72
C SER A 347 -0.86 6.52 -4.81
N THR A 348 -1.51 6.53 -5.97
CA THR A 348 -1.27 7.50 -7.04
C THR A 348 -2.15 8.71 -6.85
N LEU A 349 -1.62 9.91 -7.08
CA LEU A 349 -2.30 11.18 -6.92
C LEU A 349 -2.14 12.04 -8.18
N GLN A 350 -3.09 12.95 -8.40
CA GLN A 350 -3.03 14.03 -9.36
C GLN A 350 -3.45 15.33 -8.66
N LEU A 351 -2.52 16.23 -8.44
CA LEU A 351 -2.75 17.46 -7.67
C LEU A 351 -2.78 18.71 -8.56
N GLY A 352 -2.92 18.53 -9.86
CA GLY A 352 -2.95 19.67 -10.77
C GLY A 352 -2.77 19.28 -12.23
N ALA A 353 -2.58 20.28 -13.07
CA ALA A 353 -2.22 20.12 -14.48
C ALA A 353 -0.70 20.13 -14.68
N ALA A 354 -0.25 19.83 -15.88
CA ALA A 354 1.14 19.85 -16.31
C ALA A 354 2.04 19.05 -15.34
N ARG A 355 2.92 19.71 -14.60
CA ARG A 355 3.89 19.05 -13.74
C ARG A 355 3.23 18.23 -12.61
N MET A 356 2.12 18.70 -12.03
CA MET A 356 1.42 18.02 -10.94
C MET A 356 0.38 17.00 -11.43
N ALA A 357 0.41 16.64 -12.71
CA ALA A 357 -0.52 15.66 -13.30
C ALA A 357 -0.31 14.23 -12.78
N PHE A 358 0.86 13.92 -12.22
CA PHE A 358 1.12 12.60 -11.66
C PHE A 358 2.06 12.66 -10.45
N LEU A 359 1.62 12.10 -9.33
CA LEU A 359 2.43 11.88 -8.13
C LEU A 359 2.21 10.44 -7.65
N GLY A 360 3.29 9.79 -7.28
CA GLY A 360 3.23 8.42 -6.74
C GLY A 360 4.03 7.39 -7.53
N PRO A 361 3.96 6.12 -7.13
CA PRO A 361 4.68 5.04 -7.79
C PRO A 361 3.99 4.61 -9.09
N HIS A 362 4.77 4.19 -10.07
CA HIS A 362 4.23 3.44 -11.20
C HIS A 362 3.79 2.05 -10.74
N VAL A 363 2.47 1.78 -10.78
CA VAL A 363 1.84 0.60 -10.18
C VAL A 363 2.48 -0.72 -10.64
N GLY A 364 2.63 -0.92 -11.94
CA GLY A 364 3.18 -2.17 -12.51
C GLY A 364 4.62 -2.44 -12.09
N PRO A 365 5.58 -1.58 -12.44
CA PRO A 365 6.99 -1.75 -12.08
C PRO A 365 7.23 -1.87 -10.57
N THR A 366 6.56 -1.04 -9.76
CA THR A 366 6.72 -1.07 -8.30
C THR A 366 6.15 -2.35 -7.69
N THR A 367 4.98 -2.80 -8.16
CA THR A 367 4.41 -4.08 -7.70
C THR A 367 5.30 -5.25 -8.09
N ALA A 368 5.85 -5.26 -9.30
CA ALA A 368 6.76 -6.31 -9.76
C ALA A 368 8.05 -6.34 -8.94
N ALA A 369 8.64 -5.18 -8.63
CA ALA A 369 9.83 -5.08 -7.77
C ALA A 369 9.52 -5.60 -6.35
N LEU A 370 8.48 -5.09 -5.69
CA LEU A 370 8.08 -5.55 -4.37
C LEU A 370 7.75 -7.04 -4.32
N LEU A 371 7.09 -7.56 -5.36
CA LEU A 371 6.75 -8.97 -5.42
C LEU A 371 7.98 -9.85 -5.63
N SER A 372 8.97 -9.38 -6.41
CA SER A 372 10.25 -10.09 -6.58
C SER A 372 11.10 -10.03 -5.32
N GLU A 373 11.20 -8.88 -4.66
CA GLU A 373 12.07 -8.69 -3.51
C GLU A 373 11.46 -9.25 -2.22
N VAL A 374 10.24 -8.84 -1.89
CA VAL A 374 9.55 -9.29 -0.67
C VAL A 374 8.90 -10.65 -0.87
N GLY A 375 8.18 -10.83 -1.99
CA GLY A 375 7.40 -12.03 -2.24
C GLY A 375 8.26 -13.26 -2.47
N LEU A 376 9.28 -13.20 -3.34
CA LEU A 376 10.19 -14.33 -3.56
C LEU A 376 11.07 -14.58 -2.34
N ALA A 377 11.57 -13.51 -1.66
CA ALA A 377 12.35 -13.67 -0.44
C ALA A 377 11.53 -14.33 0.68
N PHE A 378 10.23 -14.01 0.79
CA PHE A 378 9.31 -14.69 1.70
C PHE A 378 9.18 -16.19 1.39
N VAL A 379 8.97 -16.56 0.12
CA VAL A 379 8.89 -17.96 -0.30
C VAL A 379 10.22 -18.68 -0.04
N PHE A 380 11.33 -18.04 -0.40
CA PHE A 380 12.68 -18.58 -0.20
C PHE A 380 13.00 -18.80 1.28
N GLY A 381 12.70 -17.82 2.15
CA GLY A 381 12.87 -17.93 3.58
C GLY A 381 12.05 -19.10 4.18
N TRP A 382 10.86 -19.33 3.63
CA TRP A 382 10.01 -20.45 4.06
C TRP A 382 10.59 -21.80 3.65
N VAL A 383 11.11 -21.91 2.41
CA VAL A 383 11.73 -23.14 1.88
C VAL A 383 13.01 -23.49 2.62
N ILE A 384 13.89 -22.50 2.89
CA ILE A 384 15.18 -22.73 3.58
C ILE A 384 14.99 -23.39 4.95
N VAL A 385 13.98 -22.97 5.71
CA VAL A 385 13.76 -23.46 7.09
C VAL A 385 13.08 -24.83 7.14
N HIS A 386 12.67 -25.37 5.99
CA HIS A 386 12.03 -26.69 5.95
C HIS A 386 13.02 -27.80 6.34
N PRO A 387 12.65 -28.78 7.20
CA PRO A 387 13.58 -29.83 7.68
C PRO A 387 14.29 -30.60 6.57
N ARG A 388 13.62 -30.85 5.44
CA ARG A 388 14.24 -31.52 4.28
C ARG A 388 15.29 -30.65 3.60
N SER A 389 15.04 -29.34 3.48
CA SER A 389 15.99 -28.40 2.89
C SER A 389 17.21 -28.24 3.79
N LEU A 390 17.01 -28.15 5.11
CA LEU A 390 18.09 -28.10 6.09
C LEU A 390 18.93 -29.39 6.08
N LYS A 391 18.27 -30.56 5.98
CA LYS A 391 18.96 -31.85 5.86
C LYS A 391 19.80 -31.88 4.58
N TRP A 392 19.19 -31.54 3.43
CA TRP A 392 19.90 -31.51 2.14
C TRP A 392 21.11 -30.54 2.17
N MET A 393 20.96 -29.34 2.76
CA MET A 393 22.08 -28.40 2.90
C MET A 393 23.20 -28.97 3.79
N ARG A 394 22.86 -29.65 4.88
CA ARG A 394 23.83 -30.29 5.74
C ARG A 394 24.57 -31.42 5.00
N ASP A 395 23.84 -32.28 4.31
CA ASP A 395 24.40 -33.37 3.53
C ASP A 395 25.37 -32.85 2.45
N GLN A 396 25.01 -31.74 1.75
CA GLN A 396 25.87 -31.09 0.77
C GLN A 396 27.12 -30.45 1.41
N TRP A 397 26.96 -29.84 2.58
CA TRP A 397 28.09 -29.27 3.32
C TRP A 397 29.09 -30.33 3.77
N GLU A 398 28.59 -31.47 4.29
CA GLU A 398 29.44 -32.61 4.66
C GLU A 398 30.20 -33.19 3.45
N LEU A 399 29.52 -33.31 2.30
CA LEU A 399 30.16 -33.74 1.05
C LEU A 399 31.25 -32.78 0.59
N SER A 400 31.01 -31.47 0.66
CA SER A 400 32.01 -30.45 0.26
C SER A 400 33.23 -30.43 1.16
N LEU A 401 33.07 -30.72 2.47
CA LEU A 401 34.20 -30.84 3.41
C LEU A 401 35.02 -32.11 3.13
N LEU A 402 34.40 -33.23 2.77
CA LEU A 402 35.08 -34.45 2.38
C LEU A 402 35.89 -34.24 1.08
N ASP A 403 35.34 -33.55 0.10
CA ASP A 403 36.01 -33.22 -1.16
C ASP A 403 37.20 -32.27 -0.95
N ALA A 404 37.06 -31.27 -0.09
CA ALA A 404 38.11 -30.35 0.31
C ALA A 404 39.25 -31.05 1.08
N GLY A 405 38.91 -32.08 1.88
CA GLY A 405 39.88 -32.89 2.59
C GLY A 405 40.69 -33.84 1.67
N GLN A 406 40.12 -34.24 0.52
CA GLN A 406 40.80 -35.08 -0.48
C GLN A 406 41.71 -34.27 -1.41
N THR A 407 41.52 -32.97 -1.54
CA THR A 407 42.32 -32.07 -2.37
C THR A 407 43.54 -31.47 -1.63
N ALA A 408 43.68 -31.77 -0.33
CA ALA A 408 44.94 -31.41 0.38
C ALA A 408 46.11 -32.25 -0.17
N PRO A 409 47.18 -31.65 -0.69
CA PRO A 409 48.34 -32.41 -1.17
C PRO A 409 48.85 -33.28 -0.03
N PRO A 410 49.27 -34.52 -0.34
CA PRO A 410 49.84 -35.40 0.70
C PRO A 410 51.04 -34.70 1.34
N SER A 411 50.94 -34.44 2.62
CA SER A 411 52.05 -33.93 3.42
C SER A 411 53.23 -34.89 3.23
N THR A 412 54.27 -34.45 2.55
CA THR A 412 55.54 -35.17 2.41
C THR A 412 56.13 -35.31 3.82
N ALA A 413 55.74 -36.35 4.51
CA ALA A 413 56.39 -36.75 5.74
C ALA A 413 57.82 -37.11 5.37
N LEU A 414 58.75 -36.32 5.79
CA LEU A 414 60.16 -36.67 5.85
C LEU A 414 60.28 -37.93 6.65
N VAL A 415 60.57 -39.04 5.93
CA VAL A 415 60.99 -40.30 6.52
C VAL A 415 62.40 -40.04 7.06
N GLU A 416 62.50 -39.80 8.33
CA GLU A 416 63.72 -39.95 9.07
C GLU A 416 63.90 -41.41 9.41
N GLU A 417 64.76 -42.04 8.62
CA GLU A 417 65.27 -43.38 8.79
C GLU A 417 66.18 -43.40 10.05
N SER A 418 65.67 -43.97 11.13
CA SER A 418 66.56 -44.36 12.27
C SER A 418 66.27 -45.81 12.63
N SER A 419 67.14 -46.63 12.17
CA SER A 419 67.34 -48.01 12.56
C SER A 419 67.76 -48.11 14.01
N SER A 420 67.13 -48.98 14.81
CA SER A 420 67.80 -49.89 15.74
C SER A 420 66.81 -50.87 16.38
N ASP A 421 67.17 -52.13 16.23
CA ASP A 421 66.77 -53.33 16.92
C ASP A 421 66.41 -53.17 18.39
N VAL A 422 65.44 -53.97 18.90
CA VAL A 422 65.62 -55.03 19.90
C VAL A 422 64.27 -55.63 20.29
N SER A 423 64.10 -56.92 19.94
CA SER A 423 63.62 -58.13 20.64
C SER A 423 62.52 -58.03 21.71
N ALA A 424 61.48 -58.78 21.42
CA ALA A 424 60.73 -59.81 22.21
C ALA A 424 60.45 -59.55 23.70
N SER A 425 59.25 -59.66 24.15
CA SER A 425 58.59 -60.80 24.76
C SER A 425 57.37 -60.39 25.57
N ASP A 426 56.41 -61.32 25.50
CA ASP A 426 55.42 -61.74 26.51
C ASP A 426 54.13 -60.92 26.74
N VAL A 427 53.10 -61.62 26.38
CA VAL A 427 51.67 -61.70 26.75
C VAL A 427 51.56 -62.19 28.23
N PRO A 428 50.43 -62.11 28.97
CA PRO A 428 49.03 -61.90 28.63
C PRO A 428 48.17 -61.16 29.72
N PRO A 429 46.85 -61.41 29.76
CA PRO A 429 45.84 -60.46 30.00
C PRO A 429 45.24 -60.45 31.42
N SER A 430 44.50 -59.43 31.78
CA SER A 430 43.51 -59.63 32.89
C SER A 430 42.38 -58.58 32.84
N THR A 431 41.22 -59.05 32.58
CA THR A 431 39.89 -58.85 33.12
C THR A 431 39.74 -58.02 34.39
N ALA A 432 38.73 -57.13 34.43
CA ALA A 432 37.74 -56.88 35.48
C ALA A 432 37.11 -55.48 35.21
N LEU A 433 35.85 -55.37 34.84
CA LEU A 433 34.66 -55.24 35.64
C LEU A 433 34.79 -54.40 36.92
N VAL A 434 33.94 -53.41 37.03
CA VAL A 434 33.14 -52.88 38.16
C VAL A 434 32.72 -51.48 37.79
N GLU A 435 31.49 -51.22 37.48
CA GLU A 435 30.30 -50.92 38.30
C GLU A 435 30.23 -49.47 38.79
N ALA A 436 29.17 -48.85 38.33
CA ALA A 436 28.24 -47.90 38.91
C ALA A 436 28.63 -47.10 40.17
N GLU A 437 28.32 -45.85 40.21
CA GLU A 437 27.62 -45.14 41.30
C GLU A 437 27.40 -43.68 40.94
N GLU A 438 26.16 -43.28 40.73
CA GLU A 438 25.29 -42.46 41.59
C GLU A 438 25.68 -41.01 41.81
N THR A 439 24.71 -40.19 41.45
CA THR A 439 24.43 -38.79 41.78
C THR A 439 24.62 -38.46 43.28
N PRO A 440 24.84 -37.19 43.68
CA PRO A 440 23.67 -36.42 44.07
C PRO A 440 23.74 -34.91 43.72
N GLU A 441 22.56 -34.34 43.43
CA GLU A 441 22.21 -32.99 43.84
C GLU A 441 22.28 -32.88 45.38
N PRO A 442 22.58 -31.71 45.97
CA PRO A 442 21.50 -30.88 46.47
C PRO A 442 21.78 -29.38 46.59
N ASP A 443 20.64 -28.70 46.77
CA ASP A 443 20.31 -27.60 47.69
C ASP A 443 20.33 -26.15 47.20
N GLU A 444 19.10 -25.68 47.21
CA GLU A 444 18.67 -24.31 47.38
C GLU A 444 19.35 -23.63 48.57
N ILE A 445 19.80 -22.39 48.37
CA ILE A 445 19.89 -21.44 49.49
C ILE A 445 19.29 -20.10 49.03
N ASP A 446 18.14 -19.80 49.57
CA ASP A 446 17.58 -18.47 49.76
C ASP A 446 18.58 -17.58 50.47
N THR A 447 18.75 -16.37 49.97
CA THR A 447 19.00 -15.23 50.88
C THR A 447 18.45 -13.94 50.31
N GLU A 448 17.56 -13.44 51.05
CA GLU A 448 16.81 -12.20 51.09
C GLU A 448 17.73 -10.98 51.33
N SER A 449 17.23 -9.85 50.81
CA SER A 449 17.41 -8.46 51.29
C SER A 449 18.77 -7.75 51.06
N THR A 450 18.78 -6.60 50.48
CA THR A 450 18.61 -5.29 51.14
C THR A 450 18.76 -4.17 50.11
N GLU A 451 17.76 -3.29 50.14
CA GLU A 451 17.80 -1.93 49.59
C GLU A 451 18.98 -1.14 50.17
N GLU A 452 19.70 -0.40 49.35
CA GLU A 452 20.34 0.83 49.75
C GLU A 452 20.50 1.77 48.55
N GLU A 453 19.73 2.82 48.59
CA GLU A 453 19.92 4.10 47.91
C GLU A 453 21.11 4.83 48.52
N PRO A 454 21.92 5.56 47.82
CA PRO A 454 22.51 6.77 48.38
C PRO A 454 22.24 8.02 47.55
N GLU A 455 21.56 8.87 48.27
CA GLU A 455 21.61 10.32 48.41
C GLU A 455 22.52 11.14 47.49
N VAL A 456 21.86 12.18 47.04
CA VAL A 456 22.26 13.49 46.56
C VAL A 456 23.40 14.11 47.36
N LEU A 457 24.48 14.51 46.71
CA LEU A 457 25.38 15.53 47.20
C LEU A 457 25.52 16.70 46.23
N VAL A 458 24.76 17.73 46.57
CA VAL A 458 24.94 19.12 46.12
C VAL A 458 26.30 19.60 46.61
N ASN A 459 27.18 20.06 45.71
CA ASN A 459 28.29 20.91 46.10
C ASN A 459 28.34 22.17 45.21
N LYS A 460 28.12 23.27 45.90
CA LYS A 460 28.10 24.66 45.49
C LYS A 460 29.47 25.26 45.84
N ARG A 461 30.20 25.78 44.85
CA ARG A 461 31.22 26.87 44.99
C ARG A 461 31.55 27.34 43.58
N ALA A 462 31.18 28.50 43.23
CA ALA A 462 31.69 29.86 43.51
C ALA A 462 33.02 30.15 42.74
N ASP A 463 32.87 31.09 41.84
CA ASP A 463 33.84 32.12 41.42
C ASP A 463 35.19 31.70 40.88
N ASP A 464 35.37 31.94 39.59
CA ASP A 464 36.39 32.85 39.08
C ASP A 464 36.25 33.02 37.57
N THR A 465 36.00 34.25 37.15
CA THR A 465 36.07 34.75 35.77
C THR A 465 37.52 34.93 35.37
N PRO A 466 37.89 34.70 34.09
CA PRO A 466 38.41 35.84 33.35
C PRO A 466 37.69 36.06 32.00
N GLU A 467 37.38 37.30 31.77
CA GLU A 467 36.99 37.90 30.51
C GLU A 467 37.99 37.53 29.41
N GLU A 468 37.49 36.87 28.41
CA GLU A 468 38.17 36.79 27.10
C GLU A 468 37.25 37.42 26.06
N SER A 469 37.66 38.61 25.68
CA SER A 469 37.17 39.44 24.59
C SER A 469 37.02 38.63 23.31
N GLN A 470 35.80 38.25 22.94
CA GLN A 470 35.51 37.82 21.58
C GLN A 470 34.76 38.96 20.89
N SER A 471 35.47 39.56 19.95
CA SER A 471 34.96 40.51 18.98
C SER A 471 33.77 39.91 18.24
N GLU A 472 32.59 40.52 18.40
CA GLU A 472 31.40 40.32 17.58
C GLU A 472 31.79 40.55 16.11
N PRO A 473 31.40 39.64 15.18
CA PRO A 473 31.41 39.99 13.77
C PRO A 473 30.29 41.00 13.49
N GLU A 474 30.68 42.16 13.05
CA GLU A 474 29.82 43.24 12.57
C GLU A 474 28.84 42.70 11.54
N LEU A 475 27.55 42.60 11.91
CA LEU A 475 26.43 42.31 11.02
C LEU A 475 26.29 43.48 10.04
N VAL A 476 26.80 43.31 8.83
CA VAL A 476 26.49 44.17 7.70
C VAL A 476 24.99 43.99 7.39
N PRO A 477 24.17 45.04 7.47
CA PRO A 477 22.75 44.92 7.13
C PRO A 477 22.62 44.66 5.64
N TRP A 478 22.14 43.45 5.29
CA TRP A 478 21.75 43.10 3.93
C TRP A 478 20.49 43.91 3.57
N THR A 479 20.66 44.98 2.81
CA THR A 479 19.55 45.66 2.17
C THR A 479 19.26 44.99 0.83
N PRO A 480 18.10 44.31 0.67
CA PRO A 480 17.69 43.87 -0.65
C PRO A 480 17.33 45.12 -1.48
N THR A 481 18.16 45.45 -2.45
CA THR A 481 17.75 46.39 -3.51
C THR A 481 16.70 45.65 -4.33
N PRO A 482 15.46 46.10 -4.38
CA PRO A 482 14.48 45.54 -5.30
C PRO A 482 14.94 45.94 -6.72
N GLN A 483 15.50 44.98 -7.46
CA GLN A 483 15.51 45.10 -8.90
C GLN A 483 14.05 44.98 -9.34
N VAL A 484 13.44 46.14 -9.54
CA VAL A 484 12.23 46.27 -10.34
C VAL A 484 12.65 45.90 -11.76
N VAL A 485 12.43 44.63 -12.12
CA VAL A 485 12.42 44.25 -13.53
C VAL A 485 11.13 44.85 -14.08
N GLU A 486 11.26 46.05 -14.65
CA GLU A 486 10.19 46.61 -15.48
C GLU A 486 9.86 45.55 -16.55
N PRO A 487 8.59 45.20 -16.73
CA PRO A 487 8.20 44.34 -17.83
C PRO A 487 8.58 45.07 -19.12
N THR A 488 9.55 44.54 -19.84
CA THR A 488 9.95 45.05 -21.15
C THR A 488 8.71 44.95 -22.04
N VAL A 489 8.02 46.05 -22.23
CA VAL A 489 6.90 46.17 -23.18
C VAL A 489 7.49 45.88 -24.54
N LYS A 490 7.21 44.72 -25.10
CA LYS A 490 7.61 44.33 -26.45
C LYS A 490 7.06 45.39 -27.42
N SER A 491 7.89 45.88 -28.31
CA SER A 491 7.46 46.84 -29.30
C SER A 491 6.37 46.24 -30.20
N PRO A 492 5.44 47.07 -30.76
CA PRO A 492 4.39 46.58 -31.64
C PRO A 492 4.90 45.71 -32.80
N ALA A 493 6.07 46.04 -33.35
CA ALA A 493 6.74 45.24 -34.38
C ALA A 493 7.21 43.84 -33.93
N GLN A 494 7.52 43.67 -32.61
CA GLN A 494 7.88 42.36 -32.07
C GLN A 494 6.64 41.50 -31.78
N GLN A 495 5.52 42.10 -31.43
CA GLN A 495 4.25 41.44 -31.28
C GLN A 495 3.67 40.97 -32.62
N GLU A 496 3.75 41.81 -33.68
CA GLU A 496 3.36 41.38 -35.03
C GLU A 496 4.23 40.27 -35.59
N ALA A 497 5.55 40.29 -35.34
CA ALA A 497 6.45 39.21 -35.78
C ALA A 497 6.22 37.88 -35.02
N GLU A 498 5.79 37.90 -33.75
CA GLU A 498 5.47 36.73 -32.97
C GLU A 498 4.09 36.17 -33.36
N GLN A 499 3.13 37.04 -33.70
CA GLN A 499 1.83 36.66 -34.21
C GLN A 499 1.92 36.05 -35.62
N ALA A 500 2.72 36.63 -36.53
CA ALA A 500 2.98 36.05 -37.84
C ALA A 500 3.67 34.65 -37.77
N ARG A 501 4.56 34.44 -36.79
CA ARG A 501 5.16 33.12 -36.54
C ARG A 501 4.16 32.09 -35.98
N SER A 502 3.21 32.51 -35.18
CA SER A 502 2.18 31.63 -34.64
C SER A 502 1.14 31.24 -35.71
N GLU A 503 0.84 32.17 -36.64
CA GLU A 503 -0.05 31.86 -37.77
C GLU A 503 0.60 30.94 -38.79
N ASP A 504 1.92 31.05 -39.03
CA ASP A 504 2.67 30.18 -39.93
C ASP A 504 2.84 28.75 -39.31
N ALA A 505 2.88 28.65 -37.99
CA ALA A 505 2.91 27.34 -37.26
C ALA A 505 1.54 26.63 -37.22
N LEU A 506 0.45 27.35 -37.46
CA LEU A 506 -0.92 26.81 -37.52
C LEU A 506 -1.44 26.59 -38.94
N ALA A 507 -0.66 26.95 -39.97
CA ALA A 507 -1.00 26.63 -41.34
C ALA A 507 -0.90 25.11 -41.55
N PRO A 508 -1.98 24.42 -41.96
CA PRO A 508 -1.90 23.00 -42.25
C PRO A 508 -0.86 22.82 -43.38
N GLU A 509 0.10 21.94 -43.09
CA GLU A 509 1.14 21.50 -44.02
C GLU A 509 0.44 21.14 -45.34
N ARG A 510 0.59 21.98 -46.39
CA ARG A 510 0.05 21.66 -47.70
C ARG A 510 0.81 20.49 -48.22
N LEU A 511 0.19 19.30 -48.13
CA LEU A 511 0.68 18.10 -48.78
C LEU A 511 0.86 18.42 -50.28
N ASP A 512 2.11 18.39 -50.73
CA ASP A 512 2.45 18.50 -52.16
C ASP A 512 2.00 17.24 -52.88
N LEU A 513 0.79 17.32 -53.44
CA LEU A 513 0.16 16.20 -54.17
C LEU A 513 0.81 15.93 -55.52
N SER A 514 1.80 16.73 -55.93
CA SER A 514 2.49 16.54 -57.23
C SER A 514 3.37 15.29 -57.33
N SER A 515 3.65 14.69 -56.18
CA SER A 515 4.47 13.46 -56.09
C SER A 515 3.67 12.15 -56.05
N LEU A 516 2.32 12.22 -55.98
CA LEU A 516 1.46 11.02 -55.93
C LEU A 516 1.05 10.55 -57.31
N SER A 517 0.95 9.23 -57.48
CA SER A 517 0.48 8.64 -58.74
C SER A 517 -1.00 8.97 -58.98
N THR A 518 -1.40 9.06 -60.23
CA THR A 518 -2.77 9.43 -60.64
C THR A 518 -3.88 8.57 -59.99
N GLY A 519 -3.55 7.34 -59.57
CA GLY A 519 -4.48 6.43 -58.88
C GLY A 519 -4.65 6.70 -57.37
N GLU A 520 -3.66 7.34 -56.72
CA GLU A 520 -3.72 7.69 -55.31
C GLU A 520 -4.44 9.04 -55.10
N GLN A 521 -4.32 9.96 -56.07
CA GLN A 521 -5.06 11.23 -56.07
C GLN A 521 -6.58 10.99 -56.19
N ALA A 522 -7.02 10.06 -57.03
CA ALA A 522 -8.43 9.72 -57.17
C ALA A 522 -9.05 9.09 -55.91
N ARG A 523 -8.28 8.34 -55.11
CA ARG A 523 -8.76 7.76 -53.85
C ARG A 523 -8.92 8.80 -52.76
N LEU A 524 -8.04 9.79 -52.68
CA LEU A 524 -8.12 10.86 -51.69
C LEU A 524 -9.28 11.83 -51.98
N GLU A 525 -9.60 12.07 -53.27
CA GLU A 525 -10.78 12.86 -53.63
C GLU A 525 -12.09 12.13 -53.33
N GLU A 526 -12.16 10.79 -53.47
CA GLU A 526 -13.34 10.00 -53.13
C GLU A 526 -13.59 9.93 -51.61
N ASP A 527 -12.53 9.89 -50.79
CA ASP A 527 -12.63 9.92 -49.31
C ASP A 527 -13.05 11.29 -48.77
N VAL A 528 -12.68 12.38 -49.43
CA VAL A 528 -13.09 13.73 -49.04
C VAL A 528 -14.57 13.98 -49.39
N GLU A 529 -15.07 13.49 -50.52
CA GLU A 529 -16.46 13.62 -50.95
C GLU A 529 -17.41 12.74 -50.11
N THR A 530 -16.96 11.57 -49.65
CA THR A 530 -17.77 10.67 -48.79
C THR A 530 -17.75 11.07 -47.30
N GLY A 531 -16.72 11.75 -46.82
CA GLY A 531 -16.59 12.22 -45.44
C GLY A 531 -17.49 13.45 -45.07
N GLY A 532 -17.87 14.23 -46.09
CA GLY A 532 -18.67 15.47 -45.89
C GLY A 532 -20.16 15.28 -45.63
N ASN A 533 -20.70 14.07 -45.75
CA ASN A 533 -22.16 13.85 -45.70
C ASN A 533 -22.66 13.04 -44.46
N ARG A 534 -21.88 12.95 -43.40
CA ARG A 534 -22.26 12.23 -42.17
C ARG A 534 -22.56 13.06 -40.93
N THR A 535 -22.63 14.38 -41.02
CA THR A 535 -22.89 15.25 -39.86
C THR A 535 -24.20 16.05 -39.89
N SER A 536 -25.20 15.64 -40.68
CA SER A 536 -26.53 16.25 -40.61
C SER A 536 -27.61 15.18 -40.36
N GLY A 537 -27.76 14.77 -39.10
CA GLY A 537 -28.82 13.86 -38.70
C GLY A 537 -28.70 13.36 -37.27
N LEU A 538 -28.75 14.26 -36.29
CA LEU A 538 -29.14 13.97 -34.91
C LEU A 538 -29.61 15.29 -34.30
N GLU A 539 -30.96 15.54 -34.42
CA GLU A 539 -31.73 16.31 -33.48
C GLU A 539 -32.07 15.48 -32.26
#